data_53defba7d4e3961dc91a3eee9d20c566
#
_entry.id   53defba7d4e3961dc91a3eee9d20c566
#
_cell.length_a   1.000
_cell.length_b   1.000
_cell.length_c   1.000
_cell.angle_alpha   90.00
_cell.angle_beta   90.00
_cell.angle_gamma   90.00
#
_symmetry.space_group_name_H-M   'P 1'
#
loop_
_entity.id
_entity.type
_entity.pdbx_description
1 polymer ?
#
loop_
_entity_poly.entity_id
_entity_poly.type
_entity_poly.pdbx_seq_one_letter_code
_entity_poly.pdbx_strand_id
1 'polypeptide(L)'
;MRAAILAVAEGAWAPAIAQDGSERDGAQVCELTAAVALCEWPAGTRLICRRERPHPGAQLSFTDHDGHRFQCLITDQEGADLAALEARHRSHARVEDRIRCAKDTGLSNLPFREFGPNEVWLELVLMAQDLLAFTATLCLEGELRRAEPKRLRQRLLHVAGKLTRSGRRTTLHLPRRWPWAQALLRAFERLRALPAPA
;
A
#
# COMPACT_ATOMS: atom_id res chain seq x y z
N MET A 1 17.44 -23.68 5.52
CA MET A 1 16.89 -22.39 5.98
C MET A 1 16.74 -22.30 7.50
N ARG A 2 15.80 -23.01 8.15
CA ARG A 2 15.53 -22.89 9.61
C ARG A 2 16.81 -23.08 10.46
N ALA A 3 17.59 -24.12 10.19
CA ALA A 3 18.85 -24.38 10.94
C ALA A 3 19.84 -23.20 10.80
N ALA A 4 19.95 -22.61 9.63
CA ALA A 4 20.82 -21.46 9.42
C ALA A 4 20.36 -20.22 10.23
N ILE A 5 19.06 -19.97 10.30
CA ILE A 5 18.49 -18.88 11.10
C ILE A 5 18.78 -19.06 12.59
N LEU A 6 18.59 -20.28 13.11
CA LEU A 6 18.79 -20.58 14.53
C LEU A 6 20.27 -20.63 14.94
N ALA A 7 21.17 -20.82 13.98
CA ALA A 7 22.62 -20.81 14.21
C ALA A 7 23.24 -19.40 14.21
N VAL A 8 22.47 -18.35 13.90
CA VAL A 8 22.95 -16.97 13.90
C VAL A 8 23.28 -16.53 15.32
N ALA A 9 24.54 -16.11 15.54
CA ALA A 9 24.96 -15.54 16.83
C ALA A 9 24.17 -14.26 17.15
N GLU A 10 23.85 -14.07 18.44
CA GLU A 10 23.04 -12.90 18.85
C GLU A 10 23.63 -11.56 18.43
N GLY A 11 24.94 -11.42 18.47
CA GLY A 11 25.66 -10.21 18.04
C GLY A 11 25.67 -9.94 16.52
N ALA A 12 25.19 -10.89 15.68
CA ALA A 12 25.07 -10.70 14.24
C ALA A 12 23.72 -10.07 13.80
N TRP A 13 22.82 -9.88 14.75
CA TRP A 13 21.55 -9.22 14.49
C TRP A 13 21.69 -7.70 14.67
N ALA A 14 21.47 -6.94 13.60
CA ALA A 14 21.41 -5.48 13.63
C ALA A 14 19.96 -5.01 13.83
N PRO A 15 19.72 -3.85 14.44
CA PRO A 15 18.38 -3.27 14.55
C PRO A 15 17.74 -3.10 13.18
N ALA A 16 16.45 -3.43 13.05
CA ALA A 16 15.66 -3.05 11.88
C ALA A 16 15.21 -1.59 11.99
N ILE A 17 14.97 -0.92 10.87
CA ILE A 17 14.49 0.46 10.84
C ILE A 17 13.04 0.56 10.41
N ALA A 18 12.34 1.58 10.92
CA ALA A 18 11.01 1.98 10.50
C ALA A 18 11.08 2.81 9.20
N GLN A 19 9.92 3.21 8.66
CA GLN A 19 9.86 3.98 7.40
C GLN A 19 10.42 5.41 7.52
N ASP A 20 10.45 5.96 8.73
CA ASP A 20 11.00 7.28 9.06
C ASP A 20 12.49 7.24 9.38
N GLY A 21 13.12 6.05 9.31
CA GLY A 21 14.53 5.84 9.61
C GLY A 21 14.83 5.59 11.09
N SER A 22 13.85 5.65 11.99
CA SER A 22 14.02 5.31 13.40
C SER A 22 14.20 3.80 13.59
N GLU A 23 14.80 3.38 14.70
CA GLU A 23 14.84 1.96 15.08
C GLU A 23 13.42 1.41 15.27
N ARG A 24 13.21 0.20 14.73
CA ARG A 24 11.97 -0.53 14.91
C ARG A 24 12.07 -1.43 16.13
N ASP A 25 11.34 -1.09 17.19
CA ASP A 25 11.33 -1.86 18.43
C ASP A 25 10.96 -3.34 18.19
N GLY A 26 11.73 -4.22 18.84
CA GLY A 26 11.56 -5.67 18.78
C GLY A 26 11.79 -6.31 17.42
N ALA A 27 12.42 -5.61 16.46
CA ALA A 27 12.74 -6.13 15.14
C ALA A 27 14.25 -5.98 14.84
N GLN A 28 14.82 -7.02 14.26
CA GLN A 28 16.25 -7.07 13.91
C GLN A 28 16.43 -7.79 12.57
N VAL A 29 17.56 -7.52 11.91
CA VAL A 29 17.93 -8.07 10.60
C VAL A 29 19.31 -8.70 10.65
N CYS A 30 19.51 -9.74 9.87
CA CYS A 30 20.84 -10.32 9.63
C CYS A 30 20.96 -10.81 8.19
N GLU A 31 22.18 -10.98 7.73
CA GLU A 31 22.47 -11.58 6.43
C GLU A 31 22.79 -13.07 6.57
N LEU A 32 22.13 -13.90 5.76
CA LEU A 32 22.28 -15.36 5.74
C LEU A 32 22.92 -15.87 4.45
N THR A 33 23.39 -15.00 3.56
CA THR A 33 23.92 -15.35 2.23
C THR A 33 25.00 -16.44 2.31
N ALA A 34 25.93 -16.33 3.25
CA ALA A 34 27.00 -17.32 3.44
C ALA A 34 26.55 -18.60 4.17
N ALA A 35 25.41 -18.58 4.84
CA ALA A 35 24.94 -19.68 5.68
C ALA A 35 23.97 -20.65 4.93
N VAL A 36 23.59 -20.30 3.70
CA VAL A 36 22.62 -21.07 2.90
C VAL A 36 23.13 -21.21 1.47
N ALA A 37 23.01 -22.42 0.91
CA ALA A 37 23.36 -22.63 -0.50
C ALA A 37 22.33 -21.92 -1.40
N LEU A 38 22.81 -20.97 -2.19
CA LEU A 38 22.03 -20.18 -3.15
C LEU A 38 22.41 -20.52 -4.60
N CYS A 39 22.91 -21.73 -4.85
CA CYS A 39 23.41 -22.15 -6.18
C CYS A 39 22.35 -22.18 -7.28
N GLU A 40 21.07 -22.25 -6.92
CA GLU A 40 19.94 -22.19 -7.88
C GLU A 40 19.47 -20.76 -8.17
N TRP A 41 20.05 -19.77 -7.51
CA TRP A 41 19.72 -18.36 -7.68
C TRP A 41 20.78 -17.65 -8.53
N PRO A 42 20.44 -16.55 -9.20
CA PRO A 42 21.43 -15.74 -9.93
C PRO A 42 22.63 -15.37 -9.09
N ALA A 43 23.80 -15.23 -9.72
CA ALA A 43 25.01 -14.76 -9.06
C ALA A 43 24.77 -13.37 -8.44
N GLY A 44 25.30 -13.14 -7.24
CA GLY A 44 25.09 -11.90 -6.50
C GLY A 44 23.81 -11.87 -5.65
N THR A 45 22.98 -12.93 -5.67
CA THR A 45 21.81 -13.02 -4.80
C THR A 45 22.24 -13.05 -3.33
N ARG A 46 21.64 -12.17 -2.56
CA ARG A 46 21.80 -12.07 -1.11
C ARG A 46 20.53 -12.54 -0.40
N LEU A 47 20.69 -13.17 0.75
CA LEU A 47 19.59 -13.61 1.61
C LEU A 47 19.64 -12.84 2.92
N ILE A 48 18.59 -12.08 3.19
CA ILE A 48 18.44 -11.29 4.41
C ILE A 48 17.30 -11.88 5.22
N CYS A 49 17.48 -12.02 6.52
CA CYS A 49 16.46 -12.48 7.46
C CYS A 49 16.12 -11.36 8.44
N ARG A 50 14.83 -11.12 8.61
CA ARG A 50 14.29 -10.32 9.70
C ARG A 50 13.72 -11.23 10.77
N ARG A 51 14.03 -10.93 12.03
CA ARG A 51 13.29 -11.43 13.17
C ARG A 51 12.52 -10.28 13.82
N GLU A 52 11.30 -10.53 14.26
CA GLU A 52 10.52 -9.55 14.99
C GLU A 52 9.62 -10.22 16.02
N ARG A 53 9.34 -9.53 17.13
CA ARG A 53 8.31 -9.96 18.07
C ARG A 53 6.94 -9.79 17.44
N PRO A 54 6.10 -10.83 17.39
CA PRO A 54 4.73 -10.71 16.91
C PRO A 54 3.98 -9.62 17.69
N HIS A 55 3.12 -8.88 16.98
CA HIS A 55 2.25 -7.89 17.60
C HIS A 55 1.40 -8.52 18.71
N PRO A 56 1.16 -7.83 19.84
CA PRO A 56 0.25 -8.28 20.88
C PRO A 56 -1.11 -8.67 20.28
N GLY A 57 -1.56 -9.90 20.52
CA GLY A 57 -2.78 -10.45 19.92
C GLY A 57 -2.60 -11.11 18.54
N ALA A 58 -1.39 -11.13 17.98
CA ALA A 58 -1.12 -11.87 16.74
C ALA A 58 -1.26 -13.38 16.98
N GLN A 59 -1.87 -14.08 16.02
CA GLN A 59 -1.90 -15.55 16.05
C GLN A 59 -0.48 -16.10 15.90
N LEU A 60 -0.05 -16.92 16.86
CA LEU A 60 1.24 -17.59 16.79
C LEU A 60 1.25 -18.60 15.64
N SER A 61 2.38 -18.69 14.96
CA SER A 61 2.62 -19.62 13.86
C SER A 61 3.58 -20.73 14.33
N PHE A 62 3.47 -21.91 13.77
CA PHE A 62 4.45 -23.01 14.00
C PHE A 62 5.88 -22.66 13.56
N THR A 63 6.04 -21.60 12.78
CA THR A 63 7.34 -21.09 12.36
C THR A 63 7.95 -20.09 13.35
N ASP A 64 7.16 -19.61 14.32
CA ASP A 64 7.66 -18.72 15.37
C ASP A 64 8.57 -19.53 16.32
N HIS A 65 9.69 -18.92 16.76
CA HIS A 65 10.65 -19.57 17.64
C HIS A 65 11.16 -18.54 18.65
N ASP A 66 11.21 -18.94 19.92
CA ASP A 66 11.66 -18.10 21.04
C ASP A 66 10.99 -16.70 21.08
N GLY A 67 9.68 -16.67 20.81
CA GLY A 67 8.90 -15.43 20.80
C GLY A 67 9.16 -14.52 19.59
N HIS A 68 9.86 -15.00 18.57
CA HIS A 68 10.14 -14.25 17.36
C HIS A 68 9.53 -14.91 16.13
N ARG A 69 9.06 -14.07 15.22
CA ARG A 69 8.70 -14.43 13.85
C ARG A 69 9.84 -14.11 12.91
N PHE A 70 10.14 -15.03 12.01
CA PHE A 70 11.22 -14.88 11.03
C PHE A 70 10.64 -14.72 9.62
N GLN A 71 11.20 -13.78 8.88
CA GLN A 71 10.88 -13.57 7.48
C GLN A 71 12.15 -13.36 6.69
N CYS A 72 12.33 -14.15 5.63
CA CYS A 72 13.47 -14.04 4.73
C CYS A 72 13.08 -13.33 3.45
N LEU A 73 13.99 -12.54 2.91
CA LEU A 73 13.90 -11.91 1.60
C LEU A 73 15.21 -12.14 0.83
N ILE A 74 15.09 -12.17 -0.48
CA ILE A 74 16.24 -12.23 -1.39
C ILE A 74 16.33 -10.91 -2.17
N THR A 75 17.55 -10.50 -2.47
CA THR A 75 17.84 -9.30 -3.25
C THR A 75 19.17 -9.46 -3.98
N ASP A 76 19.32 -8.78 -5.10
CA ASP A 76 20.56 -8.64 -5.87
C ASP A 76 21.25 -7.29 -5.61
N GLN A 77 20.74 -6.47 -4.71
CA GLN A 77 21.27 -5.14 -4.44
C GLN A 77 22.58 -5.21 -3.64
N GLU A 78 23.62 -4.59 -4.20
CA GLU A 78 24.92 -4.47 -3.59
C GLU A 78 25.04 -3.24 -2.67
N GLY A 79 25.94 -3.31 -1.70
CA GLY A 79 26.46 -2.14 -0.96
C GLY A 79 25.50 -1.38 -0.05
N ALA A 80 24.23 -1.79 0.07
CA ALA A 80 23.28 -1.12 0.95
C ALA A 80 23.27 -1.73 2.36
N ASP A 81 22.96 -0.89 3.36
CA ASP A 81 22.70 -1.32 4.72
C ASP A 81 21.55 -2.34 4.77
N LEU A 82 21.72 -3.42 5.57
CA LEU A 82 20.73 -4.51 5.68
C LEU A 82 19.37 -4.01 6.15
N ALA A 83 19.35 -3.09 7.10
CA ALA A 83 18.13 -2.53 7.65
C ALA A 83 17.39 -1.69 6.59
N ALA A 84 18.12 -0.96 5.75
CA ALA A 84 17.56 -0.18 4.64
C ALA A 84 16.98 -1.10 3.55
N LEU A 85 17.65 -2.19 3.20
CA LEU A 85 17.15 -3.17 2.24
C LEU A 85 15.86 -3.85 2.73
N GLU A 86 15.82 -4.22 4.01
CA GLU A 86 14.64 -4.82 4.62
C GLU A 86 13.47 -3.83 4.67
N ALA A 87 13.70 -2.58 5.09
CA ALA A 87 12.68 -1.54 5.13
C ALA A 87 12.11 -1.26 3.73
N ARG A 88 12.97 -1.24 2.70
CA ARG A 88 12.57 -1.11 1.31
C ARG A 88 11.71 -2.30 0.85
N HIS A 89 12.11 -3.53 1.20
CA HIS A 89 11.33 -4.73 0.88
C HIS A 89 9.93 -4.68 1.54
N ARG A 90 9.82 -4.26 2.79
CA ARG A 90 8.51 -4.07 3.45
C ARG A 90 7.61 -3.06 2.72
N SER A 91 8.19 -2.12 2.01
CA SER A 91 7.42 -1.15 1.22
C SER A 91 6.65 -1.79 0.06
N HIS A 92 6.98 -3.03 -0.34
CA HIS A 92 6.21 -3.81 -1.32
C HIS A 92 4.76 -4.06 -0.89
N ALA A 93 4.47 -4.09 0.41
CA ALA A 93 3.09 -4.15 0.90
C ALA A 93 2.21 -3.01 0.37
N ARG A 94 2.79 -1.86 0.02
CA ARG A 94 2.08 -0.75 -0.62
C ARG A 94 1.67 -1.07 -2.05
N VAL A 95 2.48 -1.84 -2.78
CA VAL A 95 2.16 -2.29 -4.14
C VAL A 95 1.01 -3.28 -4.08
N GLU A 96 1.06 -4.24 -3.16
CA GLU A 96 -0.03 -5.19 -2.93
C GLU A 96 -1.34 -4.47 -2.56
N ASP A 97 -1.27 -3.45 -1.72
CA ASP A 97 -2.41 -2.61 -1.37
C ASP A 97 -2.95 -1.84 -2.59
N ARG A 98 -2.09 -1.33 -3.47
CA ARG A 98 -2.49 -0.69 -4.74
C ARG A 98 -3.18 -1.67 -5.68
N ILE A 99 -2.67 -2.90 -5.81
CA ILE A 99 -3.31 -3.95 -6.60
C ILE A 99 -4.68 -4.31 -6.00
N ARG A 100 -4.79 -4.40 -4.68
CA ARG A 100 -6.06 -4.62 -3.99
C ARG A 100 -7.06 -3.50 -4.27
N CYS A 101 -6.60 -2.25 -4.20
CA CYS A 101 -7.42 -1.08 -4.56
C CYS A 101 -7.85 -1.09 -6.02
N ALA A 102 -6.99 -1.55 -6.96
CA ALA A 102 -7.34 -1.71 -8.37
C ALA A 102 -8.45 -2.75 -8.55
N LYS A 103 -8.34 -3.88 -7.85
CA LYS A 103 -9.39 -4.91 -7.84
C LYS A 103 -10.72 -4.34 -7.35
N ASP A 104 -10.71 -3.51 -6.32
CA ASP A 104 -11.90 -2.84 -5.79
C ASP A 104 -12.47 -1.76 -6.73
N THR A 105 -11.66 -1.26 -7.65
CA THR A 105 -12.05 -0.24 -8.63
C THR A 105 -12.58 -0.83 -9.94
N GLY A 106 -12.26 -2.11 -10.23
CA GLY A 106 -12.79 -2.79 -11.43
C GLY A 106 -11.90 -3.88 -12.00
N LEU A 107 -10.70 -4.09 -11.44
CA LEU A 107 -9.75 -5.07 -11.99
C LEU A 107 -10.08 -6.52 -11.58
N SER A 108 -10.96 -6.76 -10.61
CA SER A 108 -11.34 -8.10 -10.18
C SER A 108 -12.01 -8.93 -11.27
N ASN A 109 -12.73 -8.27 -12.16
CA ASN A 109 -13.48 -8.91 -13.23
C ASN A 109 -13.18 -8.18 -14.55
N LEU A 110 -12.49 -8.87 -15.44
CA LEU A 110 -12.27 -8.37 -16.79
C LEU A 110 -13.58 -8.53 -17.58
N PRO A 111 -14.12 -7.44 -18.17
CA PRO A 111 -15.46 -7.47 -18.76
C PRO A 111 -15.52 -8.14 -20.14
N PHE A 112 -14.37 -8.36 -20.80
CA PHE A 112 -14.30 -8.89 -22.14
C PHE A 112 -13.60 -10.26 -22.18
N ARG A 113 -13.88 -11.05 -23.20
CA ARG A 113 -13.17 -12.31 -23.47
C ARG A 113 -11.85 -12.09 -24.17
N GLU A 114 -11.76 -11.05 -24.96
CA GLU A 114 -10.62 -10.70 -25.79
C GLU A 114 -9.59 -9.89 -25.01
N PHE A 115 -8.31 -10.05 -25.35
CA PHE A 115 -7.20 -9.40 -24.65
C PHE A 115 -7.20 -7.88 -24.88
N GLY A 116 -7.31 -7.41 -26.13
CA GLY A 116 -7.21 -5.99 -26.47
C GLY A 116 -8.21 -5.09 -25.72
N PRO A 117 -9.52 -5.39 -25.70
CA PRO A 117 -10.48 -4.62 -24.91
C PRO A 117 -10.18 -4.66 -23.39
N ASN A 118 -9.59 -5.75 -22.89
CA ASN A 118 -9.21 -5.84 -21.48
C ASN A 118 -7.96 -5.00 -21.15
N GLU A 119 -7.05 -4.78 -22.10
CA GLU A 119 -5.95 -3.80 -21.94
C GLU A 119 -6.52 -2.38 -21.75
N VAL A 120 -7.46 -1.98 -22.59
CA VAL A 120 -8.13 -0.67 -22.46
C VAL A 120 -8.88 -0.57 -21.11
N TRP A 121 -9.53 -1.67 -20.68
CA TRP A 121 -10.18 -1.71 -19.37
C TRP A 121 -9.19 -1.53 -18.23
N LEU A 122 -8.01 -2.16 -18.31
CA LEU A 122 -6.93 -1.98 -17.32
C LEU A 122 -6.51 -0.52 -17.23
N GLU A 123 -6.26 0.15 -18.37
CA GLU A 123 -5.90 1.56 -18.39
C GLU A 123 -6.98 2.45 -17.75
N LEU A 124 -8.26 2.19 -18.04
CA LEU A 124 -9.38 2.90 -17.40
C LEU A 124 -9.41 2.71 -15.88
N VAL A 125 -9.12 1.50 -15.39
CA VAL A 125 -9.03 1.22 -13.95
C VAL A 125 -7.86 1.96 -13.32
N LEU A 126 -6.69 2.00 -13.98
CA LEU A 126 -5.52 2.74 -13.49
C LEU A 126 -5.80 4.25 -13.44
N MET A 127 -6.38 4.82 -14.49
CA MET A 127 -6.82 6.23 -14.50
C MET A 127 -7.82 6.53 -13.37
N ALA A 128 -8.78 5.64 -13.13
CA ALA A 128 -9.74 5.80 -12.04
C ALA A 128 -9.06 5.77 -10.67
N GLN A 129 -8.04 4.91 -10.48
CA GLN A 129 -7.23 4.90 -9.27
C GLN A 129 -6.45 6.20 -9.06
N ASP A 130 -5.85 6.73 -10.11
CA ASP A 130 -5.11 8.00 -10.04
C ASP A 130 -6.05 9.16 -9.67
N LEU A 131 -7.23 9.22 -10.29
CA LEU A 131 -8.24 10.22 -9.95
C LEU A 131 -8.70 10.09 -8.49
N LEU A 132 -8.88 8.89 -7.97
CA LEU A 132 -9.21 8.66 -6.56
C LEU A 132 -8.06 9.08 -5.65
N ALA A 133 -6.81 8.78 -6.02
CA ALA A 133 -5.62 9.17 -5.26
C ALA A 133 -5.44 10.69 -5.23
N PHE A 134 -5.61 11.38 -6.36
CA PHE A 134 -5.58 12.85 -6.43
C PHE A 134 -6.72 13.46 -5.63
N THR A 135 -7.93 12.94 -5.75
CA THR A 135 -9.08 13.41 -4.95
C THR A 135 -8.80 13.26 -3.47
N ALA A 136 -8.31 12.10 -3.04
CA ALA A 136 -7.98 11.85 -1.64
C ALA A 136 -6.87 12.78 -1.12
N THR A 137 -5.84 13.02 -1.92
CA THR A 137 -4.66 13.79 -1.51
C THR A 137 -4.92 15.30 -1.52
N LEU A 138 -5.58 15.80 -2.55
CA LEU A 138 -5.75 17.23 -2.81
C LEU A 138 -7.04 17.78 -2.19
N CYS A 139 -8.10 16.98 -2.15
CA CYS A 139 -9.43 17.48 -1.81
C CYS A 139 -9.96 16.98 -0.45
N LEU A 140 -9.48 15.84 0.05
CA LEU A 140 -10.04 15.22 1.25
C LEU A 140 -9.13 15.36 2.48
N GLU A 141 -9.75 15.25 3.66
CA GLU A 141 -9.09 15.31 4.97
C GLU A 141 -9.48 14.15 5.88
N GLY A 142 -8.73 14.02 6.99
CA GLY A 142 -9.01 13.05 8.04
C GLY A 142 -9.10 11.62 7.52
N GLU A 143 -10.12 10.90 7.95
CA GLU A 143 -10.35 9.50 7.55
C GLU A 143 -10.60 9.31 6.06
N LEU A 144 -11.26 10.28 5.40
CA LEU A 144 -11.57 10.17 3.97
C LEU A 144 -10.32 10.23 3.11
N ARG A 145 -9.29 10.98 3.53
CA ARG A 145 -8.01 11.04 2.82
C ARG A 145 -7.30 9.68 2.74
N ARG A 146 -7.52 8.81 3.74
CA ARG A 146 -6.91 7.48 3.84
C ARG A 146 -7.90 6.36 3.50
N ALA A 147 -9.11 6.71 3.05
CA ALA A 147 -10.15 5.75 2.80
C ALA A 147 -9.91 4.97 1.51
N GLU A 148 -10.21 3.68 1.57
CA GLU A 148 -10.15 2.79 0.41
C GLU A 148 -11.18 3.16 -0.67
N PRO A 149 -10.94 2.79 -1.95
CA PRO A 149 -11.85 3.09 -3.07
C PRO A 149 -13.31 2.74 -2.81
N LYS A 150 -13.59 1.57 -2.24
CA LYS A 150 -14.97 1.16 -1.88
C LYS A 150 -15.65 2.15 -0.93
N ARG A 151 -14.90 2.60 0.08
CA ARG A 151 -15.41 3.54 1.09
C ARG A 151 -15.63 4.92 0.48
N LEU A 152 -14.72 5.39 -0.37
CA LEU A 152 -14.88 6.66 -1.09
C LEU A 152 -16.08 6.60 -2.03
N ARG A 153 -16.24 5.50 -2.78
CA ARG A 153 -17.40 5.30 -3.64
C ARG A 153 -18.70 5.37 -2.86
N GLN A 154 -18.79 4.67 -1.74
CA GLN A 154 -19.99 4.66 -0.90
C GLN A 154 -20.29 6.03 -0.29
N ARG A 155 -19.28 6.72 0.23
CA ARG A 155 -19.45 7.95 1.01
C ARG A 155 -19.59 9.20 0.16
N LEU A 156 -18.90 9.27 -0.98
CA LEU A 156 -18.83 10.46 -1.81
C LEU A 156 -19.52 10.32 -3.17
N LEU A 157 -19.47 9.14 -3.81
CA LEU A 157 -19.97 8.96 -5.17
C LEU A 157 -21.37 8.34 -5.23
N HIS A 158 -21.80 7.58 -4.23
CA HIS A 158 -23.15 7.01 -4.16
C HIS A 158 -24.19 7.94 -3.50
N VAL A 159 -23.93 9.24 -3.51
CA VAL A 159 -24.90 10.22 -3.03
C VAL A 159 -25.82 10.63 -4.15
N ALA A 160 -27.13 10.61 -3.90
CA ALA A 160 -28.09 11.14 -4.85
C ALA A 160 -27.92 12.67 -4.97
N GLY A 161 -27.89 13.18 -6.18
CA GLY A 161 -27.77 14.60 -6.45
C GLY A 161 -28.79 15.07 -7.47
N LYS A 162 -29.35 16.28 -7.28
CA LYS A 162 -30.22 16.93 -8.25
C LYS A 162 -29.45 18.05 -8.94
N LEU A 163 -29.29 17.94 -10.25
CA LEU A 163 -28.66 18.98 -11.06
C LEU A 163 -29.74 19.95 -11.56
N THR A 164 -29.56 21.22 -11.27
CA THR A 164 -30.44 22.30 -11.81
C THR A 164 -29.63 23.26 -12.65
N ARG A 165 -30.24 23.75 -13.72
CA ARG A 165 -29.67 24.76 -14.61
C ARG A 165 -30.53 26.01 -14.59
N SER A 166 -29.94 27.16 -14.34
CA SER A 166 -30.64 28.44 -14.40
C SER A 166 -29.68 29.47 -15.04
N GLY A 167 -30.02 29.93 -16.22
CA GLY A 167 -29.17 30.79 -17.03
C GLY A 167 -27.81 30.11 -17.30
N ARG A 168 -26.72 30.76 -16.95
CA ARG A 168 -25.32 30.26 -17.11
C ARG A 168 -24.83 29.45 -15.91
N ARG A 169 -25.68 29.22 -14.89
CA ARG A 169 -25.32 28.51 -13.67
C ARG A 169 -25.84 27.08 -13.66
N THR A 170 -24.97 26.17 -13.36
CA THR A 170 -25.31 24.77 -13.04
C THR A 170 -25.09 24.55 -11.56
N THR A 171 -26.13 24.09 -10.86
CA THR A 171 -26.05 23.86 -9.40
C THR A 171 -26.37 22.39 -9.11
N LEU A 172 -25.47 21.76 -8.34
CA LEU A 172 -25.67 20.42 -7.81
C LEU A 172 -26.22 20.51 -6.40
N HIS A 173 -27.41 20.01 -6.18
CA HIS A 173 -28.05 19.93 -4.88
C HIS A 173 -27.82 18.56 -4.26
N LEU A 174 -27.25 18.54 -3.06
CA LEU A 174 -27.00 17.32 -2.28
C LEU A 174 -28.04 17.18 -1.16
N PRO A 175 -28.38 15.93 -0.76
CA PRO A 175 -29.29 15.71 0.36
C PRO A 175 -28.67 16.25 1.67
N ARG A 176 -29.38 17.14 2.34
CA ARG A 176 -28.92 17.77 3.59
C ARG A 176 -28.63 16.76 4.71
N ARG A 177 -29.28 15.61 4.68
CA ARG A 177 -29.13 14.54 5.69
C ARG A 177 -28.00 13.57 5.37
N TRP A 178 -27.29 13.72 4.24
CA TRP A 178 -26.18 12.86 3.92
C TRP A 178 -25.00 13.14 4.83
N PRO A 179 -24.48 12.15 5.58
CA PRO A 179 -23.45 12.41 6.63
C PRO A 179 -22.17 13.06 6.09
N TRP A 180 -21.84 12.79 4.83
CA TRP A 180 -20.61 13.30 4.19
C TRP A 180 -20.87 14.47 3.22
N ALA A 181 -22.07 15.06 3.22
CA ALA A 181 -22.40 16.19 2.35
C ALA A 181 -21.43 17.37 2.53
N GLN A 182 -21.07 17.69 3.76
CA GLN A 182 -20.11 18.77 4.06
C GLN A 182 -18.70 18.45 3.60
N ALA A 183 -18.28 17.19 3.70
CA ALA A 183 -16.97 16.76 3.21
C ALA A 183 -16.90 16.87 1.69
N LEU A 184 -17.97 16.48 0.99
CA LEU A 184 -18.06 16.58 -0.46
C LEU A 184 -18.06 18.05 -0.92
N LEU A 185 -18.77 18.94 -0.19
CA LEU A 185 -18.77 20.37 -0.48
C LEU A 185 -17.38 20.99 -0.36
N ARG A 186 -16.68 20.73 0.77
CA ARG A 186 -15.30 21.18 0.97
C ARG A 186 -14.32 20.62 -0.06
N ALA A 187 -14.49 19.35 -0.43
CA ALA A 187 -13.68 18.73 -1.47
C ALA A 187 -13.86 19.45 -2.82
N PHE A 188 -15.07 19.80 -3.16
CA PHE A 188 -15.38 20.55 -4.38
C PHE A 188 -14.81 21.97 -4.36
N GLU A 189 -14.89 22.67 -3.23
CA GLU A 189 -14.29 24.00 -3.05
C GLU A 189 -12.77 23.96 -3.23
N ARG A 190 -12.09 22.96 -2.66
CA ARG A 190 -10.65 22.75 -2.84
C ARG A 190 -10.29 22.43 -4.28
N LEU A 191 -11.05 21.56 -4.93
CA LEU A 191 -10.83 21.25 -6.34
C LEU A 191 -10.91 22.52 -7.20
N ARG A 192 -11.86 23.40 -6.92
CA ARG A 192 -12.00 24.68 -7.63
C ARG A 192 -10.88 25.69 -7.31
N ALA A 193 -10.26 25.58 -6.17
CA ALA A 193 -9.15 26.44 -5.74
C ALA A 193 -7.78 25.97 -6.28
N LEU A 194 -7.71 24.80 -6.93
CA LEU A 194 -6.48 24.37 -7.58
C LEU A 194 -6.09 25.34 -8.70
N PRO A 195 -4.78 25.63 -8.85
CA PRO A 195 -4.31 26.47 -9.95
C PRO A 195 -4.68 25.83 -11.29
N ALA A 196 -5.00 26.67 -12.27
CA ALA A 196 -5.21 26.19 -13.63
C ALA A 196 -3.89 25.55 -14.15
N PRO A 197 -3.98 24.48 -14.95
CA PRO A 197 -2.79 23.96 -15.61
C PRO A 197 -2.16 25.03 -16.49
N ALA A 198 -0.83 25.10 -16.44
CA ALA A 198 -0.04 26.03 -17.25
C ALA A 198 -0.13 25.70 -18.75
#